data_8db6e51de719b5bb7007b8ba783e435d
#
_entry.id   8db6e51de719b5bb7007b8ba783e435d
#
_cell.length_a   1.000
_cell.length_b   1.000
_cell.length_c   1.000
_cell.angle_alpha   90.00
_cell.angle_beta   90.00
_cell.angle_gamma   90.00
#
_symmetry.space_group_name_H-M   'P 1'
#
loop_
_entity.id
_entity.type
_entity.pdbx_description
1 polymer ?
#
loop_
_entity_poly.entity_id
_entity_poly.type
_entity_poly.pdbx_seq_one_letter_code
_entity_poly.pdbx_strand_id
1 'polypeptide(L)'
;ISHIQGSDAVASQVVFIDGLPAKQHYRKYKIRSSSIRAGHSDDFMAMAEIMRRRFRRWARAKAEGVDVGALRHKGGSALQTDGLNDWPDVVMIDGGKGQLSAVMEALRELDLHEDLNVCSLAKQREEVFLPGESQPLESEPDQLGVVLLRRLRDEAHRFAVSFHRQQRGERMKRSRLSDIPGVGPKRVKDLLAHFHSIDAIQLASVETLSKAPGVGPALARDIHDFFHPSDDGTDADARAALEEQPQELSA
;
A
#
# COMPACT_ATOMS: atom_id res chain seq x y z
N ILE A 1 11.94 -2.45 -0.15
CA ILE A 1 10.86 -2.04 -1.07
C ILE A 1 10.22 -3.29 -1.62
N SER A 2 8.92 -3.40 -1.55
CA SER A 2 8.13 -4.53 -2.04
C SER A 2 7.02 -4.03 -2.96
N HIS A 3 6.64 -4.85 -3.94
CA HIS A 3 5.58 -4.57 -4.90
C HIS A 3 4.47 -5.62 -4.78
N ILE A 4 3.21 -5.20 -4.96
CA ILE A 4 2.06 -6.12 -5.00
C ILE A 4 1.28 -5.87 -6.29
N GLN A 5 1.04 -6.96 -7.02
CA GLN A 5 0.31 -6.97 -8.29
C GLN A 5 -1.20 -6.76 -8.10
N GLY A 6 -1.84 -6.17 -9.08
CA GLY A 6 -3.28 -5.96 -9.16
C GLY A 6 -3.65 -4.77 -10.03
N SER A 7 -4.95 -4.53 -10.21
CA SER A 7 -5.48 -3.42 -11.04
C SER A 7 -5.00 -2.02 -10.61
N ASP A 8 -4.49 -1.89 -9.37
CA ASP A 8 -3.78 -0.71 -8.88
C ASP A 8 -2.46 -1.19 -8.28
N ALA A 9 -1.46 -1.34 -9.13
CA ALA A 9 -0.12 -1.72 -8.69
C ALA A 9 0.41 -0.68 -7.70
N VAL A 10 0.70 -1.13 -6.49
CA VAL A 10 1.22 -0.31 -5.41
C VAL A 10 2.51 -0.93 -4.91
N ALA A 11 3.52 -0.11 -4.75
CA ALA A 11 4.69 -0.52 -4.02
C ALA A 11 4.72 0.11 -2.63
N SER A 12 5.32 -0.61 -1.71
CA SER A 12 5.52 -0.21 -0.34
C SER A 12 7.00 -0.04 -0.03
N GLN A 13 7.30 0.99 0.73
CA GLN A 13 8.60 1.20 1.34
C GLN A 13 8.43 1.20 2.85
N VAL A 14 9.18 0.36 3.52
CA VAL A 14 9.37 0.40 4.97
C VAL A 14 10.78 0.88 5.29
N VAL A 15 10.95 1.42 6.47
CA VAL A 15 12.24 1.92 6.95
C VAL A 15 12.47 1.35 8.34
N PHE A 16 13.70 0.88 8.58
CA PHE A 16 14.18 0.52 9.89
C PHE A 16 15.31 1.48 10.27
N ILE A 17 15.33 1.91 11.51
CA ILE A 17 16.39 2.71 12.11
C ILE A 17 16.85 1.95 13.33
N ASP A 18 18.15 1.73 13.45
CA ASP A 18 18.77 0.96 14.55
C ASP A 18 18.10 -0.42 14.74
N GLY A 19 17.76 -1.08 13.61
CA GLY A 19 17.13 -2.41 13.59
C GLY A 19 15.65 -2.43 14.00
N LEU A 20 15.01 -1.29 14.21
CA LEU A 20 13.60 -1.16 14.60
C LEU A 20 12.74 -0.49 13.51
N PRO A 21 11.47 -0.90 13.36
CA PRO A 21 10.54 -0.31 12.40
C PRO A 21 10.27 1.18 12.67
N ALA A 22 10.62 2.05 11.74
CA ALA A 22 10.37 3.50 11.79
C ALA A 22 9.15 3.86 10.94
N LYS A 23 7.94 3.59 11.46
CA LYS A 23 6.66 3.66 10.72
C LYS A 23 6.36 5.04 10.12
N GLN A 24 6.84 6.12 10.74
CA GLN A 24 6.70 7.51 10.27
C GLN A 24 7.39 7.74 8.90
N HIS A 25 8.37 6.91 8.56
CA HIS A 25 9.10 6.96 7.28
C HIS A 25 8.55 6.00 6.22
N TYR A 26 7.50 5.23 6.52
CA TYR A 26 6.89 4.34 5.55
C TYR A 26 6.23 5.14 4.43
N ARG A 27 6.34 4.64 3.20
CA ARG A 27 5.76 5.28 2.02
C ARG A 27 5.04 4.26 1.15
N LYS A 28 3.99 4.72 0.50
CA LYS A 28 3.24 3.98 -0.51
C LYS A 28 3.40 4.69 -1.85
N TYR A 29 3.70 3.93 -2.88
CA TYR A 29 3.87 4.45 -4.21
C TYR A 29 2.82 3.85 -5.13
N LYS A 30 1.91 4.69 -5.62
CA LYS A 30 1.04 4.30 -6.72
C LYS A 30 1.88 4.30 -8.01
N ILE A 31 1.92 3.17 -8.72
CA ILE A 31 2.61 3.05 -9.99
C ILE A 31 1.84 3.85 -11.04
N ARG A 32 2.56 4.67 -11.81
CA ARG A 32 1.97 5.59 -12.80
C ARG A 32 2.21 5.15 -14.24
N SER A 33 3.15 4.24 -14.47
CA SER A 33 3.49 3.76 -15.78
C SER A 33 2.28 3.12 -16.47
N SER A 34 1.89 3.66 -17.62
CA SER A 34 0.75 3.19 -18.43
C SER A 34 1.01 1.88 -19.16
N SER A 35 2.27 1.42 -19.21
CA SER A 35 2.65 0.13 -19.80
C SER A 35 2.28 -1.07 -18.93
N ILE A 36 1.92 -0.84 -17.66
CA ILE A 36 1.38 -1.85 -16.76
C ILE A 36 -0.13 -1.99 -17.02
N ARG A 37 -0.51 -2.40 -18.24
CA ARG A 37 -1.88 -2.79 -18.54
C ARG A 37 -2.11 -4.25 -18.14
N ALA A 38 -3.28 -4.48 -17.58
CA ALA A 38 -3.86 -5.75 -17.15
C ALA A 38 -3.23 -6.99 -17.82
N GLY A 39 -2.49 -7.79 -17.01
CA GLY A 39 -2.03 -9.12 -17.41
C GLY A 39 -0.52 -9.33 -17.40
N HIS A 40 0.29 -8.31 -17.63
CA HIS A 40 1.75 -8.36 -17.44
C HIS A 40 2.16 -7.16 -16.58
N SER A 41 2.16 -7.35 -15.28
CA SER A 41 2.82 -6.40 -14.41
C SER A 41 4.31 -6.59 -14.58
N ASP A 42 4.94 -5.67 -15.26
CA ASP A 42 6.37 -5.59 -15.32
C ASP A 42 6.88 -5.07 -13.96
N ASP A 43 7.07 -6.01 -13.03
CA ASP A 43 7.56 -5.71 -11.68
C ASP A 43 8.90 -4.97 -11.72
N PHE A 44 9.67 -5.19 -12.79
CA PHE A 44 10.95 -4.54 -13.03
C PHE A 44 10.76 -3.05 -13.31
N MET A 45 9.84 -2.71 -14.21
CA MET A 45 9.51 -1.33 -14.54
C MET A 45 8.91 -0.58 -13.36
N ALA A 46 8.06 -1.25 -12.58
CA ALA A 46 7.47 -0.68 -11.36
C ALA A 46 8.55 -0.33 -10.32
N MET A 47 9.48 -1.24 -10.08
CA MET A 47 10.60 -1.01 -9.16
C MET A 47 11.50 0.12 -9.64
N ALA A 48 11.85 0.14 -10.93
CA ALA A 48 12.66 1.21 -11.52
C ALA A 48 11.97 2.58 -11.40
N GLU A 49 10.66 2.67 -11.66
CA GLU A 49 9.87 3.91 -11.48
C GLU A 49 9.96 4.42 -10.03
N ILE A 50 9.81 3.51 -9.04
CA ILE A 50 9.87 3.89 -7.63
C ILE A 50 11.24 4.41 -7.27
N MET A 51 12.30 3.72 -7.72
CA MET A 51 13.67 4.13 -7.44
C MET A 51 13.97 5.51 -8.02
N ARG A 52 13.58 5.77 -9.27
CA ARG A 52 13.70 7.10 -9.88
C ARG A 52 12.95 8.16 -9.06
N ARG A 53 11.73 7.88 -8.63
CA ARG A 53 10.91 8.82 -7.84
C ARG A 53 11.49 9.05 -6.45
N ARG A 54 11.94 7.99 -5.79
CA ARG A 54 12.48 8.04 -4.42
C ARG A 54 13.79 8.80 -4.38
N PHE A 55 14.70 8.56 -5.34
CA PHE A 55 16.07 9.05 -5.31
C PHE A 55 16.32 10.28 -6.19
N ARG A 56 15.34 10.75 -6.96
CA ARG A 56 15.48 11.93 -7.83
C ARG A 56 16.03 13.16 -7.12
N ARG A 57 15.68 13.36 -5.86
CA ARG A 57 16.11 14.52 -5.08
C ARG A 57 17.60 14.47 -4.78
N TRP A 58 18.12 13.30 -4.43
CA TRP A 58 19.56 13.10 -4.19
C TRP A 58 20.37 13.15 -5.48
N ALA A 59 19.85 12.60 -6.56
CA ALA A 59 20.49 12.74 -7.88
C ALA A 59 20.64 14.22 -8.26
N ARG A 60 19.62 15.03 -7.98
CA ARG A 60 19.70 16.48 -8.21
C ARG A 60 20.73 17.14 -7.30
N ALA A 61 20.74 16.82 -6.02
CA ALA A 61 21.71 17.36 -5.08
C ALA A 61 23.15 16.98 -5.47
N LYS A 62 23.37 15.73 -5.90
CA LYS A 62 24.67 15.29 -6.41
C LYS A 62 25.09 16.09 -7.64
N ALA A 63 24.20 16.32 -8.59
CA ALA A 63 24.46 17.15 -9.77
C ALA A 63 24.78 18.62 -9.41
N GLU A 64 24.30 19.09 -8.26
CA GLU A 64 24.60 20.42 -7.68
C GLU A 64 25.89 20.41 -6.80
N GLY A 65 26.64 19.30 -6.79
CA GLY A 65 27.93 19.17 -6.11
C GLY A 65 27.84 18.69 -4.64
N VAL A 66 26.68 18.19 -4.19
CA VAL A 66 26.55 17.60 -2.85
C VAL A 66 27.17 16.21 -2.85
N ASP A 67 28.08 15.94 -1.94
CA ASP A 67 28.57 14.58 -1.66
C ASP A 67 27.50 13.78 -0.92
N VAL A 68 26.67 13.03 -1.70
CA VAL A 68 25.60 12.22 -1.14
C VAL A 68 26.12 11.00 -0.39
N GLY A 69 27.33 10.50 -0.72
CA GLY A 69 27.98 9.41 0.00
C GLY A 69 28.37 9.80 1.44
N ALA A 70 28.78 11.04 1.65
CA ALA A 70 29.10 11.55 2.98
C ALA A 70 27.86 11.71 3.89
N LEU A 71 26.64 11.68 3.35
CA LEU A 71 25.41 11.73 4.14
C LEU A 71 25.17 10.45 4.96
N ARG A 72 25.79 9.33 4.57
CA ARG A 72 25.72 8.05 5.25
C ARG A 72 26.16 8.09 6.72
N HIS A 73 27.12 8.94 7.03
CA HIS A 73 27.77 8.97 8.34
C HIS A 73 27.18 10.00 9.30
N LYS A 74 26.20 10.77 8.89
CA LYS A 74 25.51 11.71 9.77
C LYS A 74 24.42 10.99 10.57
N GLY A 75 24.85 9.97 11.33
CA GLY A 75 23.97 9.07 12.06
C GLY A 75 23.01 9.72 13.03
N GLY A 76 21.84 9.16 13.09
CA GLY A 76 20.99 8.98 14.28
C GLY A 76 20.18 10.16 14.77
N SER A 77 20.58 11.41 14.59
CA SER A 77 19.86 12.55 15.18
C SER A 77 19.29 13.54 14.17
N ALA A 78 19.55 13.35 12.90
CA ALA A 78 19.10 14.25 11.84
C ALA A 78 17.75 13.80 11.24
N LEU A 79 16.78 13.49 12.08
CA LEU A 79 15.36 13.41 11.70
C LEU A 79 14.77 14.79 11.35
N GLN A 80 15.62 15.78 11.11
CA GLN A 80 15.24 17.12 10.71
C GLN A 80 15.07 17.21 9.20
N THR A 81 13.90 17.07 8.79
CA THR A 81 12.98 17.77 7.87
C THR A 81 13.42 18.22 6.48
N ASP A 82 14.67 18.21 6.07
CA ASP A 82 15.06 18.70 4.74
C ASP A 82 15.11 17.62 3.64
N GLY A 83 14.69 16.39 3.98
CA GLY A 83 14.51 15.28 3.02
C GLY A 83 15.77 14.75 2.35
N LEU A 84 16.93 15.37 2.51
CA LEU A 84 18.23 14.84 2.12
C LEU A 84 18.89 14.06 3.27
N ASN A 85 18.41 14.23 4.51
CA ASN A 85 18.95 13.55 5.69
C ASN A 85 18.47 12.09 5.82
N ASP A 86 17.59 11.63 4.93
CA ASP A 86 17.07 10.26 4.90
C ASP A 86 17.89 9.35 3.96
N TRP A 87 19.19 9.60 3.80
CA TRP A 87 20.04 8.74 2.98
C TRP A 87 20.18 7.37 3.66
N PRO A 88 19.78 6.28 3.01
CA PRO A 88 19.81 4.97 3.62
C PRO A 88 21.22 4.37 3.59
N ASP A 89 21.58 3.60 4.63
CA ASP A 89 22.80 2.79 4.63
C ASP A 89 22.71 1.64 3.64
N VAL A 90 21.50 1.02 3.55
CA VAL A 90 21.20 -0.09 2.64
C VAL A 90 19.78 0.03 2.11
N VAL A 91 19.61 -0.25 0.84
CA VAL A 91 18.30 -0.44 0.19
C VAL A 91 18.11 -1.92 -0.11
N MET A 92 17.16 -2.55 0.54
CA MET A 92 16.77 -3.93 0.28
C MET A 92 15.56 -3.99 -0.66
N ILE A 93 15.67 -4.80 -1.70
CA ILE A 93 14.62 -5.10 -2.67
C ILE A 93 14.02 -6.47 -2.32
N ASP A 94 12.70 -6.51 -2.14
CA ASP A 94 11.95 -7.76 -1.97
C ASP A 94 11.75 -8.40 -3.34
N GLY A 95 12.72 -9.18 -3.77
CA GLY A 95 12.72 -9.80 -5.08
C GLY A 95 14.02 -10.48 -5.45
N GLY A 96 14.06 -11.06 -6.65
CA GLY A 96 15.23 -11.76 -7.18
C GLY A 96 16.17 -10.85 -7.98
N LYS A 97 17.17 -11.48 -8.62
CA LYS A 97 18.19 -10.79 -9.43
C LYS A 97 17.65 -9.87 -10.52
N GLY A 98 16.55 -10.24 -11.19
CA GLY A 98 15.97 -9.41 -12.25
C GLY A 98 15.46 -8.08 -11.73
N GLN A 99 14.82 -8.07 -10.56
CA GLN A 99 14.36 -6.84 -9.92
C GLN A 99 15.55 -6.00 -9.43
N LEU A 100 16.57 -6.63 -8.88
CA LEU A 100 17.82 -5.97 -8.50
C LEU A 100 18.48 -5.30 -9.71
N SER A 101 18.58 -5.99 -10.85
CA SER A 101 19.17 -5.46 -12.07
C SER A 101 18.41 -4.22 -12.58
N ALA A 102 17.08 -4.27 -12.60
CA ALA A 102 16.25 -3.13 -13.01
C ALA A 102 16.40 -1.91 -12.08
N VAL A 103 16.53 -2.16 -10.78
CA VAL A 103 16.82 -1.13 -9.78
C VAL A 103 18.19 -0.51 -10.01
N MET A 104 19.22 -1.32 -10.25
CA MET A 104 20.57 -0.83 -10.52
C MET A 104 20.66 -0.02 -11.82
N GLU A 105 19.90 -0.39 -12.84
CA GLU A 105 19.80 0.40 -14.07
C GLU A 105 19.18 1.78 -13.79
N ALA A 106 18.09 1.84 -13.07
CA ALA A 106 17.48 3.11 -12.66
C ALA A 106 18.41 3.98 -11.80
N LEU A 107 19.27 3.37 -10.96
CA LEU A 107 20.26 4.10 -10.16
C LEU A 107 21.43 4.58 -11.00
N ARG A 108 21.83 3.86 -12.07
CA ARG A 108 22.83 4.34 -13.02
C ARG A 108 22.33 5.57 -13.79
N GLU A 109 21.07 5.56 -14.23
CA GLU A 109 20.45 6.73 -14.86
C GLU A 109 20.45 7.97 -13.94
N LEU A 110 20.39 7.75 -12.63
CA LEU A 110 20.42 8.79 -11.61
C LEU A 110 21.84 9.14 -11.14
N ASP A 111 22.85 8.46 -11.64
CA ASP A 111 24.25 8.56 -11.18
C ASP A 111 24.43 8.32 -9.65
N LEU A 112 23.66 7.37 -9.10
CA LEU A 112 23.66 7.03 -7.67
C LEU A 112 24.05 5.57 -7.39
N HIS A 113 24.39 4.79 -8.41
CA HIS A 113 24.62 3.36 -8.30
C HIS A 113 25.87 2.99 -7.49
N GLU A 114 26.84 3.89 -7.38
CA GLU A 114 28.06 3.73 -6.57
C GLU A 114 27.89 4.26 -5.14
N ASP A 115 26.95 5.19 -4.95
CA ASP A 115 26.73 5.80 -3.65
C ASP A 115 25.78 4.99 -2.75
N LEU A 116 24.92 4.14 -3.33
CA LEU A 116 23.93 3.36 -2.62
C LEU A 116 24.34 1.89 -2.49
N ASN A 117 24.35 1.38 -1.27
CA ASN A 117 24.38 -0.07 -1.04
C ASN A 117 23.00 -0.64 -1.33
N VAL A 118 22.92 -1.55 -2.28
CA VAL A 118 21.66 -2.21 -2.66
C VAL A 118 21.85 -3.71 -2.57
N CYS A 119 20.85 -4.40 -2.04
CA CYS A 119 20.76 -5.85 -2.10
C CYS A 119 19.33 -6.28 -2.42
N SER A 120 19.14 -7.52 -2.81
CA SER A 120 17.83 -8.13 -2.90
C SER A 120 17.74 -9.40 -2.08
N LEU A 121 16.53 -9.70 -1.61
CA LEU A 121 16.23 -10.94 -0.90
C LEU A 121 15.20 -11.72 -1.71
N ALA A 122 15.61 -12.87 -2.26
CA ALA A 122 14.74 -13.74 -3.04
C ALA A 122 13.83 -14.59 -2.15
N LYS A 123 12.56 -14.76 -2.56
CA LYS A 123 11.51 -15.38 -1.71
C LYS A 123 11.70 -16.88 -1.45
N GLN A 124 12.14 -17.64 -2.47
CA GLN A 124 12.09 -19.11 -2.38
C GLN A 124 13.11 -19.71 -1.42
N ARG A 125 14.35 -19.21 -1.43
CA ARG A 125 15.46 -19.73 -0.62
C ARG A 125 16.00 -18.70 0.37
N GLU A 126 15.40 -17.52 0.42
CA GLU A 126 15.87 -16.42 1.25
C GLU A 126 17.31 -15.99 0.96
N GLU A 127 17.71 -16.16 -0.31
CA GLU A 127 19.05 -15.84 -0.79
C GLU A 127 19.21 -14.33 -0.97
N VAL A 128 20.33 -13.81 -0.49
CA VAL A 128 20.71 -12.41 -0.65
C VAL A 128 21.55 -12.25 -1.90
N PHE A 129 21.17 -11.36 -2.82
CA PHE A 129 21.95 -11.05 -4.01
C PHE A 129 22.49 -9.62 -3.93
N LEU A 130 23.75 -9.47 -4.35
CA LEU A 130 24.42 -8.19 -4.50
C LEU A 130 24.47 -7.78 -5.98
N PRO A 131 24.57 -6.48 -6.28
CA PRO A 131 24.69 -6.00 -7.64
C PRO A 131 25.95 -6.56 -8.33
N GLY A 132 25.78 -7.06 -9.55
CA GLY A 132 26.89 -7.60 -10.34
C GLY A 132 27.26 -9.04 -10.04
N GLU A 133 26.80 -9.60 -8.94
CA GLU A 133 27.12 -10.97 -8.55
C GLU A 133 26.19 -12.00 -9.20
N SER A 134 26.79 -13.07 -9.73
CA SER A 134 26.04 -14.17 -10.34
C SER A 134 25.49 -15.16 -9.33
N GLN A 135 26.14 -15.30 -8.20
CA GLN A 135 25.76 -16.18 -7.11
C GLN A 135 25.18 -15.38 -5.93
N PRO A 136 24.33 -15.98 -5.10
CA PRO A 136 23.92 -15.36 -3.86
C PRO A 136 25.09 -15.20 -2.90
N LEU A 137 24.98 -14.22 -2.01
CA LEU A 137 25.92 -14.05 -0.92
C LEU A 137 25.89 -15.29 -0.01
N GLU A 138 27.04 -15.90 0.22
CA GLU A 138 27.15 -16.97 1.20
C GLU A 138 26.83 -16.41 2.61
N SER A 139 25.77 -16.93 3.20
CA SER A 139 25.29 -16.46 4.49
C SER A 139 24.53 -17.56 5.22
N GLU A 140 24.72 -17.61 6.53
CA GLU A 140 23.95 -18.51 7.38
C GLU A 140 22.57 -17.93 7.71
N PRO A 141 21.53 -18.77 7.83
CA PRO A 141 20.16 -18.33 8.09
C PRO A 141 19.99 -17.55 9.41
N ASP A 142 20.80 -17.79 10.41
CA ASP A 142 20.77 -17.14 11.73
C ASP A 142 21.71 -15.93 11.83
N GLN A 143 22.42 -15.63 10.77
CA GLN A 143 23.28 -14.44 10.72
C GLN A 143 22.43 -13.17 10.90
N LEU A 144 22.83 -12.31 11.84
CA LEU A 144 22.03 -11.14 12.27
C LEU A 144 21.63 -10.22 11.11
N GLY A 145 22.51 -10.05 10.11
CA GLY A 145 22.21 -9.28 8.91
C GLY A 145 21.07 -9.90 8.09
N VAL A 146 21.08 -11.22 7.91
CA VAL A 146 20.04 -11.97 7.18
C VAL A 146 18.73 -11.90 7.94
N VAL A 147 18.75 -12.08 9.26
CA VAL A 147 17.58 -11.95 10.13
C VAL A 147 16.97 -10.56 10.01
N LEU A 148 17.79 -9.51 9.97
CA LEU A 148 17.30 -8.14 9.76
C LEU A 148 16.65 -7.95 8.40
N LEU A 149 17.26 -8.46 7.32
CA LEU A 149 16.68 -8.38 5.98
C LEU A 149 15.34 -9.12 5.88
N ARG A 150 15.20 -10.28 6.53
CA ARG A 150 13.91 -10.99 6.64
C ARG A 150 12.85 -10.16 7.35
N ARG A 151 13.20 -9.57 8.48
CA ARG A 151 12.27 -8.69 9.22
C ARG A 151 11.84 -7.49 8.38
N LEU A 152 12.75 -6.91 7.60
CA LEU A 152 12.43 -5.84 6.64
C LEU A 152 11.45 -6.31 5.57
N ARG A 153 11.69 -7.49 4.97
CA ARG A 153 10.80 -8.08 3.97
C ARG A 153 9.41 -8.32 4.55
N ASP A 154 9.34 -8.99 5.70
CA ASP A 154 8.07 -9.36 6.32
C ASP A 154 7.26 -8.12 6.70
N GLU A 155 7.91 -7.08 7.19
CA GLU A 155 7.27 -5.81 7.49
C GLU A 155 6.82 -5.08 6.22
N ALA A 156 7.61 -5.10 5.14
CA ALA A 156 7.22 -4.53 3.85
C ALA A 156 5.99 -5.25 3.28
N HIS A 157 5.98 -6.58 3.35
CA HIS A 157 4.84 -7.40 2.94
C HIS A 157 3.60 -7.12 3.79
N ARG A 158 3.75 -7.11 5.13
CA ARG A 158 2.65 -6.79 6.06
C ARG A 158 2.04 -5.42 5.78
N PHE A 159 2.89 -4.40 5.55
CA PHE A 159 2.46 -3.04 5.25
C PHE A 159 1.72 -2.96 3.91
N ALA A 160 2.22 -3.65 2.89
CA ALA A 160 1.59 -3.71 1.59
C ALA A 160 0.21 -4.40 1.64
N VAL A 161 0.10 -5.55 2.32
CA VAL A 161 -1.18 -6.29 2.48
C VAL A 161 -2.21 -5.46 3.24
N SER A 162 -1.82 -4.75 4.29
CA SER A 162 -2.73 -3.89 5.06
C SER A 162 -3.37 -2.81 4.18
N PHE A 163 -2.60 -2.27 3.25
CA PHE A 163 -3.10 -1.26 2.31
C PHE A 163 -4.12 -1.83 1.30
N HIS A 164 -3.85 -3.02 0.76
CA HIS A 164 -4.81 -3.67 -0.16
C HIS A 164 -6.14 -3.96 0.52
N ARG A 165 -6.11 -4.40 1.78
CA ARG A 165 -7.34 -4.62 2.56
C ARG A 165 -8.12 -3.31 2.73
N GLN A 166 -7.43 -2.23 3.06
CA GLN A 166 -8.05 -0.90 3.19
C GLN A 166 -8.65 -0.44 1.86
N GLN A 167 -7.91 -0.52 0.75
CA GLN A 167 -8.41 -0.12 -0.56
C GLN A 167 -9.61 -0.96 -1.02
N ARG A 168 -9.58 -2.29 -0.80
CA ARG A 168 -10.73 -3.14 -1.08
C ARG A 168 -11.95 -2.73 -0.27
N GLY A 169 -11.77 -2.47 1.03
CA GLY A 169 -12.84 -1.97 1.89
C GLY A 169 -13.43 -0.64 1.36
N GLU A 170 -12.60 0.32 1.00
CA GLU A 170 -13.05 1.58 0.44
C GLU A 170 -13.75 1.42 -0.93
N ARG A 171 -13.25 0.54 -1.81
CA ARG A 171 -13.91 0.23 -3.08
C ARG A 171 -15.28 -0.42 -2.87
N MET A 172 -15.37 -1.41 -1.99
CA MET A 172 -16.65 -2.05 -1.64
C MET A 172 -17.64 -1.02 -1.09
N LYS A 173 -17.19 -0.16 -0.19
CA LYS A 173 -18.02 0.91 0.38
C LYS A 173 -18.48 1.91 -0.71
N ARG A 174 -17.59 2.30 -1.63
CA ARG A 174 -17.94 3.17 -2.78
C ARG A 174 -18.92 2.50 -3.75
N SER A 175 -18.75 1.21 -4.02
CA SER A 175 -19.68 0.43 -4.82
C SER A 175 -21.05 0.43 -4.15
N ARG A 176 -21.13 0.16 -2.84
CA ARG A 176 -22.39 0.19 -2.09
C ARG A 176 -23.09 1.55 -2.16
N LEU A 177 -22.36 2.68 -2.10
CA LEU A 177 -22.98 3.99 -2.32
C LEU A 177 -23.58 4.14 -3.73
N SER A 178 -22.96 3.54 -4.73
CA SER A 178 -23.46 3.58 -6.12
C SER A 178 -24.68 2.66 -6.32
N ASP A 179 -24.93 1.72 -5.42
CA ASP A 179 -26.10 0.83 -5.44
C ASP A 179 -27.38 1.57 -4.97
N ILE A 180 -27.24 2.72 -4.33
CA ILE A 180 -28.38 3.54 -3.88
C ILE A 180 -29.02 4.22 -5.09
N PRO A 181 -30.34 4.03 -5.32
CA PRO A 181 -31.05 4.69 -6.39
C PRO A 181 -30.83 6.22 -6.36
N GLY A 182 -30.43 6.80 -7.48
CA GLY A 182 -30.13 8.22 -7.57
C GLY A 182 -28.71 8.64 -7.14
N VAL A 183 -27.87 7.75 -6.61
CA VAL A 183 -26.48 8.04 -6.26
C VAL A 183 -25.54 7.54 -7.35
N GLY A 184 -25.43 8.29 -8.44
CA GLY A 184 -24.46 8.00 -9.51
C GLY A 184 -23.04 8.46 -9.18
N PRO A 185 -22.05 8.16 -10.06
CA PRO A 185 -20.63 8.40 -9.82
C PRO A 185 -20.28 9.86 -9.44
N LYS A 186 -21.01 10.83 -10.00
CA LYS A 186 -20.84 12.25 -9.66
C LYS A 186 -21.22 12.51 -8.21
N ARG A 187 -22.39 12.03 -7.78
CA ARG A 187 -22.88 12.21 -6.41
C ARG A 187 -22.01 11.50 -5.38
N VAL A 188 -21.50 10.31 -5.70
CA VAL A 188 -20.49 9.62 -4.86
C VAL A 188 -19.26 10.50 -4.65
N LYS A 189 -18.77 11.14 -5.72
CA LYS A 189 -17.62 12.04 -5.63
C LYS A 189 -17.93 13.27 -4.78
N ASP A 190 -19.09 13.88 -4.97
CA ASP A 190 -19.52 15.08 -4.27
C ASP A 190 -19.77 14.79 -2.77
N LEU A 191 -20.40 13.67 -2.44
CA LEU A 191 -20.57 13.18 -1.07
C LEU A 191 -19.22 12.95 -0.38
N LEU A 192 -18.29 12.26 -1.04
CA LEU A 192 -16.96 12.02 -0.48
C LEU A 192 -16.13 13.30 -0.33
N ALA A 193 -16.31 14.28 -1.22
CA ALA A 193 -15.68 15.60 -1.09
C ALA A 193 -16.22 16.38 0.12
N HIS A 194 -17.52 16.25 0.39
CA HIS A 194 -18.19 16.96 1.50
C HIS A 194 -17.95 16.30 2.87
N PHE A 195 -18.05 14.97 2.94
CA PHE A 195 -17.94 14.21 4.20
C PHE A 195 -16.56 13.63 4.46
N HIS A 196 -15.64 13.68 3.50
CA HIS A 196 -14.27 13.19 3.54
C HIS A 196 -14.10 11.67 3.73
N SER A 197 -15.11 10.95 4.22
CA SER A 197 -15.09 9.50 4.36
C SER A 197 -16.51 8.90 4.21
N ILE A 198 -16.55 7.61 3.89
CA ILE A 198 -17.82 6.87 3.81
C ILE A 198 -18.38 6.60 5.21
N ASP A 199 -17.51 6.41 6.18
CA ASP A 199 -17.93 6.21 7.57
C ASP A 199 -18.62 7.49 8.11
N ALA A 200 -18.15 8.69 7.71
CA ALA A 200 -18.84 9.94 8.03
C ALA A 200 -20.20 10.07 7.32
N ILE A 201 -20.33 9.59 6.08
CA ILE A 201 -21.62 9.54 5.36
C ILE A 201 -22.59 8.59 6.09
N GLN A 202 -22.09 7.43 6.49
CA GLN A 202 -22.89 6.42 7.19
C GLN A 202 -23.39 6.91 8.55
N LEU A 203 -22.61 7.69 9.29
CA LEU A 203 -22.96 8.22 10.61
C LEU A 203 -23.74 9.54 10.54
N ALA A 204 -23.88 10.14 9.36
CA ALA A 204 -24.53 11.43 9.19
C ALA A 204 -26.05 11.29 9.25
N SER A 205 -26.70 12.23 9.96
CA SER A 205 -28.17 12.34 9.98
C SER A 205 -28.73 12.77 8.61
N VAL A 206 -29.99 12.46 8.35
CA VAL A 206 -30.72 12.89 7.12
C VAL A 206 -30.58 14.39 6.88
N GLU A 207 -30.65 15.20 7.96
CA GLU A 207 -30.49 16.65 7.88
C GLU A 207 -29.08 17.04 7.42
N THR A 208 -28.06 16.37 7.94
CA THR A 208 -26.66 16.60 7.57
C THR A 208 -26.37 16.16 6.15
N LEU A 209 -26.90 15.02 5.73
CA LEU A 209 -26.79 14.49 4.36
C LEU A 209 -27.41 15.45 3.34
N SER A 210 -28.55 16.07 3.68
CA SER A 210 -29.25 17.02 2.77
C SER A 210 -28.49 18.32 2.52
N LYS A 211 -27.44 18.63 3.32
CA LYS A 211 -26.55 19.77 3.11
C LYS A 211 -25.48 19.54 2.04
N ALA A 212 -25.30 18.29 1.64
CA ALA A 212 -24.33 17.96 0.59
C ALA A 212 -24.79 18.40 -0.80
N PRO A 213 -23.88 18.87 -1.67
CA PRO A 213 -24.22 19.31 -3.02
C PRO A 213 -24.95 18.22 -3.82
N GLY A 214 -26.14 18.53 -4.35
CA GLY A 214 -26.94 17.63 -5.17
C GLY A 214 -27.69 16.52 -4.40
N VAL A 215 -27.76 16.62 -3.08
CA VAL A 215 -28.51 15.72 -2.20
C VAL A 215 -29.73 16.46 -1.64
N GLY A 216 -30.91 16.15 -2.18
CA GLY A 216 -32.17 16.66 -1.62
C GLY A 216 -32.67 15.82 -0.45
N PRO A 217 -33.71 16.27 0.28
CA PRO A 217 -34.23 15.58 1.47
C PRO A 217 -34.68 14.12 1.22
N ALA A 218 -35.22 13.83 0.05
CA ALA A 218 -35.62 12.46 -0.32
C ALA A 218 -34.41 11.57 -0.48
N LEU A 219 -33.43 11.98 -1.27
CA LEU A 219 -32.19 11.21 -1.47
C LEU A 219 -31.36 11.08 -0.16
N ALA A 220 -31.41 12.09 0.71
CA ALA A 220 -30.75 12.02 2.02
C ALA A 220 -31.36 10.91 2.89
N ARG A 221 -32.68 10.73 2.83
CA ARG A 221 -33.37 9.61 3.48
C ARG A 221 -32.95 8.27 2.88
N ASP A 222 -33.00 8.15 1.55
CA ASP A 222 -32.60 6.91 0.86
C ASP A 222 -31.16 6.49 1.22
N ILE A 223 -30.23 7.46 1.31
CA ILE A 223 -28.85 7.22 1.74
C ILE A 223 -28.79 6.76 3.19
N HIS A 224 -29.51 7.45 4.09
CA HIS A 224 -29.53 7.10 5.51
C HIS A 224 -30.10 5.70 5.73
N ASP A 225 -31.28 5.40 5.15
CA ASP A 225 -31.98 4.14 5.33
C ASP A 225 -31.22 2.96 4.69
N PHE A 226 -30.45 3.20 3.63
CA PHE A 226 -29.57 2.20 3.06
C PHE A 226 -28.48 1.72 4.04
N PHE A 227 -27.98 2.61 4.87
CA PHE A 227 -26.99 2.26 5.90
C PHE A 227 -27.61 1.85 7.24
N HIS A 228 -28.86 2.20 7.47
CA HIS A 228 -29.62 1.90 8.69
C HIS A 228 -30.96 1.23 8.30
N PRO A 229 -30.91 0.02 7.69
CA PRO A 229 -32.13 -0.68 7.40
C PRO A 229 -32.92 -0.84 8.73
N SER A 230 -34.14 -0.30 8.74
CA SER A 230 -35.08 -0.54 9.84
C SER A 230 -35.32 -2.05 9.92
N ASP A 231 -35.22 -2.57 11.11
CA ASP A 231 -35.39 -4.00 11.43
C ASP A 231 -36.89 -4.40 11.38
N ASP A 232 -37.62 -3.86 10.38
CA ASP A 232 -39.04 -4.15 10.15
C ASP A 232 -39.19 -5.31 9.16
N GLY A 233 -39.17 -6.51 9.69
CA GLY A 233 -39.97 -7.60 9.12
C GLY A 233 -39.35 -8.50 8.09
N THR A 234 -38.37 -9.35 8.47
CA THR A 234 -38.12 -10.62 7.76
C THR A 234 -37.69 -11.78 8.69
N ASP A 235 -37.63 -11.57 10.01
CA ASP A 235 -37.35 -12.68 10.95
C ASP A 235 -38.60 -13.43 11.43
N ALA A 236 -39.81 -12.99 11.05
CA ALA A 236 -41.04 -13.71 11.42
C ALA A 236 -41.24 -14.97 10.53
N ASP A 237 -40.94 -14.90 9.26
CA ASP A 237 -41.10 -16.05 8.34
C ASP A 237 -39.99 -17.10 8.48
N ALA A 238 -38.79 -16.69 8.91
CA ALA A 238 -37.69 -17.64 9.15
C ALA A 238 -37.82 -18.40 10.47
N ARG A 239 -38.49 -17.83 11.47
CA ARG A 239 -38.82 -18.53 12.74
C ARG A 239 -40.01 -19.47 12.62
N ALA A 240 -40.99 -19.13 11.80
CA ALA A 240 -42.14 -20.01 11.52
C ALA A 240 -41.74 -21.29 10.79
N ALA A 241 -40.73 -21.22 9.93
CA ALA A 241 -40.25 -22.40 9.18
C ALA A 241 -39.36 -23.35 10.01
N LEU A 242 -38.91 -22.96 11.21
CA LEU A 242 -38.10 -23.78 12.08
C LEU A 242 -38.92 -24.50 13.16
N GLU A 243 -40.20 -24.13 13.37
CA GLU A 243 -41.08 -24.75 14.34
C GLU A 243 -41.97 -25.89 13.77
N GLU A 244 -41.96 -26.13 12.45
CA GLU A 244 -42.69 -27.24 11.81
C GLU A 244 -41.78 -28.43 11.40
N GLN A 245 -40.98 -28.96 12.34
CA GLN A 245 -40.44 -30.31 12.19
C GLN A 245 -41.04 -31.22 13.26
N PRO A 246 -41.87 -32.21 12.87
CA PRO A 246 -42.40 -33.17 13.81
C PRO A 246 -41.29 -34.08 14.32
N GLN A 247 -41.27 -34.26 15.64
CA GLN A 247 -40.55 -35.33 16.33
C GLN A 247 -41.19 -36.66 15.91
N GLU A 248 -40.63 -37.37 14.99
CA GLU A 248 -40.80 -38.82 14.88
C GLU A 248 -39.43 -39.46 14.90
N LEU A 249 -39.16 -40.14 16.02
CA LEU A 249 -38.46 -41.43 16.04
C LEU A 249 -38.29 -41.88 17.51
N SER A 250 -39.31 -42.65 17.95
CA SER A 250 -39.12 -43.63 18.99
C SER A 250 -39.59 -44.97 18.42
N ALA A 251 -38.70 -45.87 18.15
CA ALA A 251 -38.81 -47.31 18.29
C ALA A 251 -37.47 -47.97 18.00
#